data_86c5ef28384dd0d47880b2af887d5c04
#
_entry.id   86c5ef28384dd0d47880b2af887d5c04
#
_cell.length_a   1.000
_cell.length_b   1.000
_cell.length_c   1.000
_cell.angle_alpha   90.00
_cell.angle_beta   90.00
_cell.angle_gamma   90.00
#
_symmetry.space_group_name_H-M   'P 1'
#
loop_
_entity.id
_entity.type
_entity.pdbx_description
1 polymer ?
#
loop_
_entity_poly.entity_id
_entity_poly.type
_entity_poly.pdbx_seq_one_letter_code
_entity_poly.pdbx_strand_id
1 'polypeptide(L)'
;MARPHIEPFCDRDEHFKPMRLLGFGTGMHYKMLSMDTDTGACSMTVQFDGGYKRTPGFSWSEYEFIVIEGELKVGDRTCRTGHYFYVPAGYALPEISSDQGCLVLYMYNTGEPSHEEATEHHPSAQTQLYHDVDSYMDIPWAAGNVAKPSVASGCMIKLLNYNPNSFAMTFLYCMTPNFYQDIISYHDCAEESYHLWGTSWMMQFGYVPTGGYFWRP
;
A
#
# COMPACT_ATOMS: atom_id res chain seq x y z
N MET A 1 5.56 -10.83 17.44
CA MET A 1 5.49 -9.75 16.45
C MET A 1 5.36 -8.45 17.22
N ALA A 2 6.22 -7.50 16.95
CA ALA A 2 6.20 -6.22 17.65
C ALA A 2 5.27 -5.17 17.00
N ARG A 3 4.64 -5.48 15.85
CA ARG A 3 3.60 -4.63 15.26
C ARG A 3 2.32 -4.83 16.06
N PRO A 4 1.88 -3.84 16.84
CA PRO A 4 0.72 -4.00 17.72
C PRO A 4 -0.57 -4.10 16.92
N HIS A 5 -1.58 -4.74 17.51
CA HIS A 5 -2.95 -4.65 17.02
C HIS A 5 -3.36 -3.17 16.97
N ILE A 6 -3.93 -2.74 15.85
CA ILE A 6 -4.43 -1.37 15.66
C ILE A 6 -5.91 -1.45 15.32
N GLU A 7 -6.71 -0.88 16.22
CA GLU A 7 -8.14 -0.71 16.02
C GLU A 7 -8.41 0.27 14.87
N PRO A 8 -9.52 0.13 14.17
CA PRO A 8 -9.86 1.03 13.08
C PRO A 8 -9.85 2.48 13.49
N PHE A 9 -9.10 3.29 12.75
CA PHE A 9 -9.10 4.75 12.86
C PHE A 9 -9.13 5.37 11.45
N CYS A 10 -9.42 6.66 11.35
CA CYS A 10 -9.41 7.37 10.07
C CYS A 10 -8.12 8.19 9.95
N ASP A 11 -7.31 7.96 8.90
CA ASP A 11 -6.08 8.70 8.67
C ASP A 11 -6.32 10.19 8.36
N ARG A 12 -7.54 10.56 7.97
CA ARG A 12 -7.92 11.96 7.72
C ARG A 12 -7.94 12.80 8.99
N ASP A 13 -8.05 12.15 10.15
CA ASP A 13 -8.00 12.82 11.46
C ASP A 13 -6.55 13.08 11.90
N GLU A 14 -5.57 12.51 11.19
CA GLU A 14 -4.15 12.68 11.45
C GLU A 14 -3.53 13.78 10.60
N HIS A 15 -2.43 14.37 11.09
CA HIS A 15 -1.70 15.42 10.39
C HIS A 15 -0.44 14.87 9.71
N PHE A 16 -0.18 15.36 8.50
CA PHE A 16 1.07 15.08 7.79
C PHE A 16 2.28 15.67 8.54
N LYS A 17 3.34 14.87 8.60
CA LYS A 17 4.65 15.24 9.14
C LYS A 17 5.68 15.22 8.01
N PRO A 18 6.65 16.15 7.96
CA PRO A 18 7.67 16.12 6.93
C PRO A 18 8.53 14.86 7.07
N MET A 19 8.76 14.17 5.97
CA MET A 19 9.71 13.07 5.91
C MET A 19 11.13 13.61 5.98
N ARG A 20 11.93 13.10 6.93
CA ARG A 20 13.31 13.56 7.17
C ARG A 20 14.32 12.43 7.07
N LEU A 21 13.99 11.39 6.32
CA LEU A 21 14.94 10.31 6.07
C LEU A 21 15.90 10.67 4.95
N LEU A 22 17.14 10.23 5.08
CA LEU A 22 18.18 10.44 4.08
C LEU A 22 17.76 9.84 2.73
N GLY A 23 17.99 10.56 1.64
CA GLY A 23 17.70 10.11 0.28
C GLY A 23 16.27 10.36 -0.20
N PHE A 24 15.33 10.74 0.68
CA PHE A 24 13.94 10.98 0.26
C PHE A 24 13.68 12.39 -0.29
N GLY A 25 14.66 13.31 -0.14
CA GLY A 25 14.52 14.70 -0.60
C GLY A 25 13.57 15.54 0.27
N THR A 26 13.22 16.71 -0.25
CA THR A 26 12.26 17.63 0.37
C THR A 26 10.90 17.55 -0.34
N GLY A 27 9.80 17.92 0.34
CA GLY A 27 8.46 17.90 -0.26
C GLY A 27 7.78 16.53 -0.18
N MET A 28 8.25 15.66 0.70
CA MET A 28 7.58 14.40 1.06
C MET A 28 7.08 14.49 2.49
N HIS A 29 5.80 14.22 2.71
CA HIS A 29 5.14 14.26 4.00
C HIS A 29 4.42 12.94 4.24
N TYR A 30 4.31 12.50 5.49
CA TYR A 30 3.71 11.21 5.81
C TYR A 30 2.79 11.26 7.02
N LYS A 31 1.85 10.33 7.07
CA LYS A 31 1.11 9.93 8.25
C LYS A 31 1.41 8.46 8.50
N MET A 32 1.92 8.13 9.68
CA MET A 32 2.18 6.74 10.06
C MET A 32 0.86 6.05 10.40
N LEU A 33 0.55 4.95 9.72
CA LEU A 33 -0.63 4.13 9.97
C LEU A 33 -0.31 3.03 10.99
N SER A 34 0.82 2.35 10.79
CA SER A 34 1.31 1.33 11.72
C SER A 34 2.81 1.13 11.56
N MET A 35 3.47 0.62 12.59
CA MET A 35 4.90 0.34 12.57
C MET A 35 5.22 -0.87 13.47
N ASP A 36 6.03 -1.77 12.95
CA ASP A 36 6.69 -2.82 13.72
C ASP A 36 7.95 -2.25 14.37
N THR A 37 8.02 -2.26 15.70
CA THR A 37 9.13 -1.67 16.45
C THR A 37 10.41 -2.51 16.43
N ASP A 38 10.33 -3.78 16.05
CA ASP A 38 11.51 -4.66 15.97
C ASP A 38 12.21 -4.55 14.63
N THR A 39 11.44 -4.42 13.53
CA THR A 39 11.96 -4.42 12.16
C THR A 39 11.94 -3.04 11.50
N GLY A 40 11.09 -2.13 11.98
CA GLY A 40 10.81 -0.86 11.31
C GLY A 40 9.86 -0.97 10.13
N ALA A 41 9.35 -2.17 9.80
CA ALA A 41 8.33 -2.36 8.79
C ALA A 41 7.10 -1.53 9.12
N CYS A 42 6.54 -0.80 8.14
CA CYS A 42 5.49 0.16 8.42
C CYS A 42 4.58 0.41 7.22
N SER A 43 3.39 0.92 7.52
CA SER A 43 2.47 1.44 6.51
C SER A 43 2.19 2.90 6.78
N MET A 44 2.13 3.70 5.73
CA MET A 44 1.93 5.13 5.82
C MET A 44 1.21 5.68 4.59
N THR A 45 0.41 6.70 4.77
CA THR A 45 0.02 7.56 3.66
C THR A 45 1.08 8.65 3.47
N VAL A 46 1.44 8.89 2.22
CA VAL A 46 2.50 9.81 1.84
C VAL A 46 1.95 10.83 0.86
N GLN A 47 2.12 12.09 1.19
CA GLN A 47 1.83 13.21 0.31
C GLN A 47 3.15 13.75 -0.28
N PHE A 48 3.18 13.86 -1.60
CA PHE A 48 4.23 14.55 -2.32
C PHE A 48 3.77 15.96 -2.69
N ASP A 49 4.62 16.93 -2.47
CA ASP A 49 4.36 18.32 -2.92
C ASP A 49 4.51 18.43 -4.45
N GLY A 50 3.91 19.46 -5.03
CA GLY A 50 4.17 19.80 -6.43
C GLY A 50 5.64 20.13 -6.67
N GLY A 51 6.22 19.53 -7.70
CA GLY A 51 7.65 19.65 -8.02
C GLY A 51 8.58 18.68 -7.25
N TYR A 52 8.01 17.74 -6.47
CA TYR A 52 8.82 16.71 -5.80
C TYR A 52 9.64 15.90 -6.80
N LYS A 53 10.88 15.60 -6.41
CA LYS A 53 11.79 14.70 -7.13
C LYS A 53 12.63 13.89 -6.17
N ARG A 54 12.81 12.61 -6.50
CA ARG A 54 13.75 11.69 -5.84
C ARG A 54 14.61 11.02 -6.89
N THR A 55 15.91 10.99 -6.68
CA THR A 55 16.88 10.33 -7.56
C THR A 55 16.58 8.85 -7.74
N PRO A 56 17.04 8.19 -8.83
CA PRO A 56 16.99 6.76 -8.96
C PRO A 56 17.64 6.06 -7.76
N GLY A 57 17.10 4.92 -7.37
CA GLY A 57 17.65 4.18 -6.24
C GLY A 57 16.76 3.06 -5.74
N PHE A 58 17.25 2.36 -4.71
CA PHE A 58 16.55 1.23 -4.11
C PHE A 58 16.37 1.38 -2.59
N SER A 59 15.47 0.58 -2.04
CA SER A 59 15.28 0.39 -0.61
C SER A 59 15.85 -0.96 -0.18
N TRP A 60 16.35 -1.05 1.06
CA TRP A 60 16.72 -2.31 1.70
C TRP A 60 15.51 -3.12 2.21
N SER A 61 14.35 -2.50 2.31
CA SER A 61 13.08 -3.18 2.54
C SER A 61 12.36 -3.42 1.22
N GLU A 62 11.75 -4.57 1.05
CA GLU A 62 10.70 -4.71 0.04
C GLU A 62 9.52 -3.84 0.44
N TYR A 63 8.86 -3.27 -0.55
CA TYR A 63 7.72 -2.38 -0.30
C TYR A 63 6.73 -2.40 -1.45
N GLU A 64 5.54 -1.99 -1.11
CA GLU A 64 4.44 -1.81 -2.05
C GLU A 64 3.95 -0.38 -1.97
N PHE A 65 3.41 0.12 -3.06
CA PHE A 65 2.68 1.38 -3.01
C PHE A 65 1.59 1.46 -4.07
N ILE A 66 0.55 2.21 -3.75
CA ILE A 66 -0.54 2.50 -4.68
C ILE A 66 -0.82 4.00 -4.67
N VAL A 67 -0.99 4.58 -5.86
CA VAL A 67 -1.40 5.99 -6.00
C VAL A 67 -2.86 6.13 -5.63
N ILE A 68 -3.16 6.92 -4.59
CA ILE A 68 -4.52 7.19 -4.10
C ILE A 68 -5.13 8.37 -4.85
N GLU A 69 -4.35 9.44 -5.04
CA GLU A 69 -4.83 10.68 -5.65
C GLU A 69 -3.68 11.39 -6.39
N GLY A 70 -3.99 12.02 -7.52
CA GLY A 70 -3.03 12.77 -8.32
C GLY A 70 -2.22 11.90 -9.26
N GLU A 71 -1.02 12.38 -9.63
CA GLU A 71 -0.12 11.72 -10.56
C GLU A 71 1.30 11.60 -9.99
N LEU A 72 1.88 10.39 -10.11
CA LEU A 72 3.27 10.09 -9.81
C LEU A 72 3.98 9.68 -11.10
N LYS A 73 5.13 10.24 -11.38
CA LYS A 73 6.02 9.77 -12.45
C LYS A 73 7.06 8.83 -11.89
N VAL A 74 7.25 7.69 -12.53
CA VAL A 74 8.30 6.71 -12.24
C VAL A 74 9.09 6.52 -13.52
N GLY A 75 10.25 7.18 -13.65
CA GLY A 75 10.93 7.37 -14.93
C GLY A 75 10.03 8.10 -15.92
N ASP A 76 9.87 7.53 -17.10
CA ASP A 76 9.02 8.08 -18.18
C ASP A 76 7.54 7.71 -18.05
N ARG A 77 7.18 6.87 -17.08
CA ARG A 77 5.81 6.43 -16.88
C ARG A 77 5.05 7.38 -15.96
N THR A 78 3.88 7.82 -16.41
CA THR A 78 2.91 8.55 -15.59
C THR A 78 1.94 7.56 -14.96
N CYS A 79 1.91 7.52 -13.64
CA CYS A 79 1.10 6.65 -12.81
C CYS A 79 0.00 7.46 -12.14
N ARG A 80 -1.25 7.06 -12.32
CA ARG A 80 -2.43 7.73 -11.78
C ARG A 80 -3.06 6.93 -10.66
N THR A 81 -4.10 7.47 -10.08
CA THR A 81 -4.92 6.80 -9.07
C THR A 81 -5.23 5.36 -9.47
N GLY A 82 -4.91 4.42 -8.57
CA GLY A 82 -5.04 2.99 -8.79
C GLY A 82 -3.78 2.31 -9.35
N HIS A 83 -2.76 3.05 -9.78
CA HIS A 83 -1.51 2.42 -10.19
C HIS A 83 -0.77 1.85 -8.97
N TYR A 84 -0.51 0.57 -9.01
CA TYR A 84 0.11 -0.20 -7.93
C TYR A 84 1.50 -0.68 -8.32
N PHE A 85 2.39 -0.76 -7.34
CA PHE A 85 3.77 -1.26 -7.46
C PHE A 85 4.09 -2.24 -6.35
N TYR A 86 4.75 -3.34 -6.71
CA TYR A 86 5.52 -4.18 -5.80
C TYR A 86 7.00 -4.06 -6.13
N VAL A 87 7.80 -3.66 -5.16
CA VAL A 87 9.23 -3.38 -5.34
C VAL A 87 10.04 -4.24 -4.38
N PRO A 88 10.75 -5.26 -4.88
CA PRO A 88 11.62 -6.08 -4.05
C PRO A 88 12.77 -5.28 -3.44
N ALA A 89 13.28 -5.72 -2.30
CA ALA A 89 14.48 -5.14 -1.69
C ALA A 89 15.64 -5.11 -2.69
N GLY A 90 16.37 -4.00 -2.75
CA GLY A 90 17.49 -3.82 -3.66
C GLY A 90 17.10 -3.52 -5.12
N TYR A 91 15.82 -3.47 -5.46
CA TYR A 91 15.38 -3.12 -6.82
C TYR A 91 15.43 -1.61 -7.01
N ALA A 92 16.31 -1.12 -7.88
CA ALA A 92 16.43 0.30 -8.19
C ALA A 92 15.29 0.75 -9.10
N LEU A 93 14.44 1.64 -8.57
CA LEU A 93 13.48 2.39 -9.37
C LEU A 93 14.17 3.58 -10.06
N PRO A 94 13.72 4.00 -11.23
CA PRO A 94 14.15 5.25 -11.83
C PRO A 94 13.73 6.46 -11.00
N GLU A 95 14.04 7.67 -11.46
CA GLU A 95 13.59 8.91 -10.80
C GLU A 95 12.08 8.84 -10.51
N ILE A 96 11.69 9.21 -9.30
CA ILE A 96 10.31 9.42 -8.92
C ILE A 96 10.05 10.92 -8.80
N SER A 97 8.98 11.39 -9.45
CA SER A 97 8.61 12.81 -9.39
C SER A 97 7.10 13.02 -9.42
N SER A 98 6.65 14.18 -8.95
CA SER A 98 5.25 14.60 -9.04
C SER A 98 5.20 16.08 -9.34
N ASP A 99 4.64 16.46 -10.51
CA ASP A 99 4.61 17.86 -10.93
C ASP A 99 3.57 18.67 -10.14
N GLN A 100 2.43 18.07 -9.82
CA GLN A 100 1.30 18.74 -9.16
C GLN A 100 1.09 18.28 -7.71
N GLY A 101 1.86 17.29 -7.26
CA GLY A 101 1.64 16.60 -6.01
C GLY A 101 0.73 15.38 -6.17
N CYS A 102 0.87 14.44 -5.26
CA CYS A 102 0.03 13.25 -5.21
C CYS A 102 -0.02 12.64 -3.81
N LEU A 103 -1.01 11.79 -3.58
CA LEU A 103 -1.17 11.00 -2.36
C LEU A 103 -0.97 9.52 -2.70
N VAL A 104 -0.16 8.84 -1.91
CA VAL A 104 0.23 7.44 -2.11
C VAL A 104 0.14 6.68 -0.79
N LEU A 105 -0.37 5.45 -0.82
CA LEU A 105 -0.24 4.51 0.29
C LEU A 105 1.04 3.70 0.09
N TYR A 106 1.95 3.74 1.05
CA TYR A 106 3.17 2.93 1.12
C TYR A 106 3.06 1.87 2.21
N MET A 107 3.52 0.66 1.90
CA MET A 107 3.62 -0.48 2.81
C MET A 107 5.04 -1.05 2.71
N TYR A 108 5.86 -0.82 3.73
CA TYR A 108 7.21 -1.39 3.85
C TYR A 108 7.10 -2.70 4.63
N ASN A 109 7.38 -3.83 3.97
CA ASN A 109 7.00 -5.15 4.46
C ASN A 109 8.06 -5.81 5.34
N THR A 110 9.35 -5.52 5.11
CA THR A 110 10.45 -6.28 5.75
C THR A 110 11.38 -5.44 6.62
N GLY A 111 11.31 -4.13 6.54
CA GLY A 111 12.17 -3.23 7.31
C GLY A 111 11.73 -1.78 7.18
N GLU A 112 12.51 -0.90 7.77
CA GLU A 112 12.26 0.54 7.73
C GLU A 112 12.37 1.13 6.32
N PRO A 113 11.68 2.25 6.04
CA PRO A 113 11.87 3.02 4.81
C PRO A 113 13.32 3.44 4.66
N SER A 114 13.90 3.17 3.50
CA SER A 114 15.27 3.58 3.15
C SER A 114 15.35 3.94 1.68
N HIS A 115 16.36 4.74 1.32
CA HIS A 115 16.67 5.03 -0.08
C HIS A 115 18.18 5.14 -0.23
N GLU A 116 18.73 4.29 -1.09
CA GLU A 116 20.12 4.34 -1.54
C GLU A 116 20.14 4.70 -3.01
N GLU A 117 20.84 5.80 -3.34
CA GLU A 117 20.94 6.28 -4.72
C GLU A 117 21.73 5.28 -5.57
N ALA A 118 21.10 4.79 -6.63
CA ALA A 118 21.68 3.83 -7.55
C ALA A 118 20.93 3.84 -8.89
N THR A 119 21.66 3.56 -9.98
CA THR A 119 21.06 3.36 -11.30
C THR A 119 20.91 1.89 -11.67
N GLU A 120 21.53 1.00 -10.90
CA GLU A 120 21.49 -0.45 -11.09
C GLU A 120 20.88 -1.12 -9.86
N HIS A 121 20.27 -2.28 -10.07
CA HIS A 121 19.74 -3.09 -8.97
C HIS A 121 20.88 -3.64 -8.12
N HIS A 122 20.65 -3.75 -6.82
CA HIS A 122 21.58 -4.46 -5.94
C HIS A 122 21.67 -5.95 -6.38
N PRO A 123 22.85 -6.60 -6.34
CA PRO A 123 23.02 -7.99 -6.80
C PRO A 123 22.12 -9.02 -6.11
N SER A 124 21.66 -8.75 -4.90
CA SER A 124 20.72 -9.61 -4.17
C SER A 124 19.26 -9.38 -4.51
N ALA A 125 18.93 -8.39 -5.34
CA ALA A 125 17.55 -8.07 -5.66
C ALA A 125 16.88 -9.21 -6.44
N GLN A 126 15.70 -9.61 -6.00
CA GLN A 126 14.85 -10.58 -6.71
C GLN A 126 14.03 -9.85 -7.79
N THR A 127 14.72 -9.39 -8.85
CA THR A 127 14.14 -8.53 -9.87
C THR A 127 12.93 -9.12 -10.59
N GLN A 128 12.83 -10.46 -10.63
CA GLN A 128 11.70 -11.18 -11.23
C GLN A 128 10.39 -11.01 -10.43
N LEU A 129 10.47 -10.54 -9.19
CA LEU A 129 9.28 -10.26 -8.37
C LEU A 129 8.74 -8.84 -8.57
N TYR A 130 9.56 -7.94 -9.14
CA TYR A 130 9.06 -6.59 -9.44
C TYR A 130 7.90 -6.65 -10.42
N HIS A 131 6.86 -5.93 -10.11
CA HIS A 131 5.81 -5.60 -11.08
C HIS A 131 5.09 -4.31 -10.71
N ASP A 132 4.48 -3.73 -11.71
CA ASP A 132 3.58 -2.61 -11.58
C ASP A 132 2.37 -2.80 -12.50
N VAL A 133 1.23 -2.27 -12.11
CA VAL A 133 -0.02 -2.45 -12.84
C VAL A 133 -1.00 -1.31 -12.56
N ASP A 134 -1.71 -0.85 -13.58
CA ASP A 134 -2.90 -0.04 -13.39
C ASP A 134 -4.04 -0.95 -12.90
N SER A 135 -4.23 -0.99 -11.59
CA SER A 135 -5.19 -1.90 -10.98
C SER A 135 -6.64 -1.61 -11.37
N TYR A 136 -6.93 -0.39 -11.86
CA TYR A 136 -8.28 -0.03 -12.28
C TYR A 136 -8.56 -0.47 -13.71
N MET A 137 -7.58 -0.36 -14.59
CA MET A 137 -7.76 -0.61 -16.02
C MET A 137 -7.35 -2.02 -16.45
N ASP A 138 -6.25 -2.55 -15.86
CA ASP A 138 -5.64 -3.77 -16.39
C ASP A 138 -6.06 -5.05 -15.65
N ILE A 139 -6.63 -4.91 -14.43
CA ILE A 139 -7.09 -6.07 -13.65
C ILE A 139 -8.62 -6.09 -13.58
N PRO A 140 -9.29 -7.12 -14.12
CA PRO A 140 -10.74 -7.24 -13.97
C PRO A 140 -11.11 -7.62 -12.53
N TRP A 141 -12.31 -7.20 -12.12
CA TRP A 141 -12.90 -7.67 -10.87
C TRP A 141 -13.29 -9.15 -10.99
N ALA A 142 -12.88 -9.95 -10.02
CA ALA A 142 -13.32 -11.33 -9.85
C ALA A 142 -14.28 -11.44 -8.66
N ALA A 143 -15.20 -12.41 -8.70
CA ALA A 143 -16.07 -12.65 -7.58
C ALA A 143 -15.27 -13.11 -6.36
N GLY A 144 -15.48 -12.49 -5.20
CA GLY A 144 -14.74 -12.79 -3.97
C GLY A 144 -14.94 -14.22 -3.47
N ASN A 145 -16.11 -14.83 -3.75
CA ASN A 145 -16.40 -16.21 -3.39
C ASN A 145 -15.56 -17.25 -4.16
N VAL A 146 -14.88 -16.87 -5.24
CA VAL A 146 -13.92 -17.75 -5.93
C VAL A 146 -12.68 -17.97 -5.07
N ALA A 147 -12.19 -16.90 -4.42
CA ALA A 147 -11.05 -17.00 -3.52
C ALA A 147 -11.44 -17.61 -2.15
N LYS A 148 -12.65 -17.33 -1.67
CA LYS A 148 -13.18 -17.82 -0.39
C LYS A 148 -14.66 -18.18 -0.53
N PRO A 149 -15.00 -19.47 -0.74
CA PRO A 149 -16.38 -19.88 -0.98
C PRO A 149 -17.40 -19.52 0.12
N SER A 150 -16.93 -19.25 1.34
CA SER A 150 -17.77 -18.81 2.46
C SER A 150 -18.16 -17.33 2.42
N VAL A 151 -17.58 -16.55 1.53
CA VAL A 151 -17.91 -15.11 1.39
C VAL A 151 -19.20 -14.97 0.61
N ALA A 152 -20.14 -14.18 1.13
CA ALA A 152 -21.40 -13.91 0.46
C ALA A 152 -21.22 -13.24 -0.91
N SER A 153 -22.17 -13.43 -1.81
CA SER A 153 -22.16 -12.77 -3.12
C SER A 153 -22.27 -11.25 -2.95
N GLY A 154 -21.60 -10.50 -3.84
CA GLY A 154 -21.53 -9.04 -3.77
C GLY A 154 -20.18 -8.49 -3.29
N CYS A 155 -19.27 -9.37 -2.88
CA CYS A 155 -17.87 -9.06 -2.68
C CYS A 155 -17.10 -9.38 -3.96
N MET A 156 -16.18 -8.49 -4.33
CA MET A 156 -15.29 -8.67 -5.49
C MET A 156 -13.86 -8.35 -5.10
N ILE A 157 -12.91 -9.00 -5.78
CA ILE A 157 -11.47 -8.81 -5.55
C ILE A 157 -10.73 -8.55 -6.86
N LYS A 158 -9.60 -7.85 -6.75
CA LYS A 158 -8.53 -7.79 -7.75
C LYS A 158 -7.24 -8.15 -7.07
N LEU A 159 -6.61 -9.26 -7.44
CA LEU A 159 -5.30 -9.61 -6.92
C LEU A 159 -4.26 -8.67 -7.50
N LEU A 160 -3.55 -7.94 -6.65
CA LEU A 160 -2.48 -7.02 -7.02
C LEU A 160 -1.12 -7.70 -6.96
N ASN A 161 -0.86 -8.45 -5.91
CA ASN A 161 0.40 -9.15 -5.69
C ASN A 161 0.19 -10.49 -4.98
N TYR A 162 1.07 -11.43 -5.30
CA TYR A 162 1.28 -12.67 -4.56
C TYR A 162 2.79 -12.94 -4.48
N ASN A 163 3.35 -12.88 -3.29
CA ASN A 163 4.75 -13.20 -3.07
C ASN A 163 4.93 -14.72 -2.86
N PRO A 164 5.58 -15.44 -3.78
CA PRO A 164 5.70 -16.90 -3.70
C PRO A 164 6.61 -17.38 -2.56
N ASN A 165 7.42 -16.48 -1.97
CA ASN A 165 8.35 -16.83 -0.89
C ASN A 165 7.68 -16.71 0.49
N SER A 166 6.87 -15.68 0.71
CA SER A 166 6.19 -15.42 1.98
C SER A 166 4.73 -15.83 1.99
N PHE A 167 4.15 -16.10 0.81
CA PHE A 167 2.72 -16.32 0.58
C PHE A 167 1.84 -15.11 0.91
N ALA A 168 2.46 -13.95 1.12
CA ALA A 168 1.71 -12.70 1.32
C ALA A 168 0.96 -12.31 0.04
N MET A 169 -0.23 -11.78 0.23
CA MET A 169 -1.09 -11.32 -0.87
C MET A 169 -1.54 -9.88 -0.61
N THR A 170 -1.54 -9.10 -1.67
CA THR A 170 -2.15 -7.76 -1.70
C THR A 170 -3.25 -7.74 -2.74
N PHE A 171 -4.41 -7.25 -2.37
CA PHE A 171 -5.56 -7.20 -3.27
C PHE A 171 -6.47 -6.02 -2.96
N LEU A 172 -7.19 -5.55 -3.98
CA LEU A 172 -8.32 -4.67 -3.78
C LEU A 172 -9.55 -5.52 -3.45
N TYR A 173 -10.25 -5.12 -2.41
CA TYR A 173 -11.49 -5.72 -1.97
C TYR A 173 -12.64 -4.71 -2.17
N CYS A 174 -13.68 -5.11 -2.87
CA CYS A 174 -14.85 -4.27 -3.12
C CYS A 174 -16.09 -4.93 -2.55
N MET A 175 -16.83 -4.18 -1.76
CA MET A 175 -18.18 -4.52 -1.34
C MET A 175 -19.17 -3.68 -2.15
N THR A 176 -20.12 -4.35 -2.82
CA THR A 176 -21.18 -3.64 -3.54
C THR A 176 -22.14 -2.96 -2.56
N PRO A 177 -22.88 -1.92 -2.98
CA PRO A 177 -23.90 -1.31 -2.14
C PRO A 177 -24.88 -2.35 -1.59
N ASN A 178 -25.23 -2.24 -0.32
CA ASN A 178 -26.06 -3.18 0.42
C ASN A 178 -25.47 -4.60 0.60
N PHE A 179 -24.17 -4.76 0.36
CA PHE A 179 -23.48 -6.00 0.72
C PHE A 179 -23.59 -6.21 2.23
N TYR A 180 -23.94 -7.44 2.61
CA TYR A 180 -24.00 -7.86 4.01
C TYR A 180 -23.29 -9.19 4.17
N GLN A 181 -22.38 -9.26 5.15
CA GLN A 181 -21.71 -10.48 5.57
C GLN A 181 -22.18 -10.82 6.98
N ASP A 182 -22.88 -11.91 7.14
CA ASP A 182 -23.48 -12.38 8.41
C ASP A 182 -22.61 -13.40 9.16
N ILE A 183 -21.43 -13.67 8.64
CA ILE A 183 -20.45 -14.58 9.24
C ILE A 183 -19.24 -13.83 9.80
N ILE A 184 -18.70 -14.34 10.90
CA ILE A 184 -17.43 -13.86 11.43
C ILE A 184 -16.32 -14.36 10.52
N SER A 185 -15.54 -13.42 9.96
CA SER A 185 -14.29 -13.74 9.27
C SER A 185 -13.13 -13.72 10.24
N TYR A 186 -12.25 -14.69 10.10
CA TYR A 186 -10.97 -14.75 10.78
C TYR A 186 -9.91 -15.29 9.83
N HIS A 187 -8.66 -14.96 10.08
CA HIS A 187 -7.51 -15.40 9.31
C HIS A 187 -6.43 -15.90 10.27
N ASP A 188 -5.66 -16.90 9.82
CA ASP A 188 -4.50 -17.43 10.55
C ASP A 188 -3.21 -16.66 10.19
N CYS A 189 -3.35 -15.46 9.61
CA CYS A 189 -2.26 -14.59 9.22
C CYS A 189 -2.60 -13.14 9.57
N ALA A 190 -1.56 -12.31 9.65
CA ALA A 190 -1.74 -10.87 9.83
C ALA A 190 -2.54 -10.26 8.68
N GLU A 191 -3.40 -9.31 9.00
CA GLU A 191 -4.26 -8.60 8.06
C GLU A 191 -4.08 -7.09 8.22
N GLU A 192 -3.95 -6.42 7.08
CA GLU A 192 -3.93 -4.96 6.98
C GLU A 192 -5.02 -4.50 6.03
N SER A 193 -5.73 -3.44 6.38
CA SER A 193 -6.75 -2.87 5.52
C SER A 193 -6.70 -1.34 5.52
N TYR A 194 -6.81 -0.77 4.32
CA TYR A 194 -6.97 0.66 4.10
C TYR A 194 -8.15 0.92 3.18
N HIS A 195 -9.10 1.76 3.61
CA HIS A 195 -10.26 2.13 2.81
C HIS A 195 -9.91 3.23 1.80
N LEU A 196 -9.72 2.84 0.55
CA LEU A 196 -9.43 3.78 -0.53
C LEU A 196 -10.59 4.73 -0.80
N TRP A 197 -11.84 4.23 -0.77
CA TRP A 197 -13.05 5.03 -0.89
C TRP A 197 -14.28 4.29 -0.34
N GLY A 198 -15.31 5.05 -0.08
CA GLY A 198 -16.57 4.54 0.44
C GLY A 198 -16.60 4.44 1.96
N THR A 199 -17.65 3.83 2.47
CA THR A 199 -17.84 3.61 3.91
C THR A 199 -18.40 2.22 4.11
N SER A 200 -17.77 1.44 5.00
CA SER A 200 -18.32 0.19 5.49
C SER A 200 -18.79 0.35 6.93
N TRP A 201 -19.65 -0.55 7.38
CA TRP A 201 -20.00 -0.70 8.77
C TRP A 201 -19.51 -2.05 9.28
N MET A 202 -18.72 -2.03 10.34
CA MET A 202 -18.18 -3.23 10.99
C MET A 202 -18.76 -3.34 12.40
N MET A 203 -19.35 -4.48 12.73
CA MET A 203 -20.12 -4.68 13.98
C MET A 203 -19.35 -4.21 15.23
N GLN A 204 -18.05 -4.46 15.30
CA GLN A 204 -17.24 -4.15 16.47
C GLN A 204 -16.80 -2.66 16.53
N PHE A 205 -16.79 -1.96 15.39
CA PHE A 205 -16.14 -0.66 15.25
C PHE A 205 -17.06 0.45 14.75
N GLY A 206 -18.25 0.09 14.24
CA GLY A 206 -19.15 1.05 13.63
C GLY A 206 -18.74 1.40 12.21
N TYR A 207 -18.83 2.68 11.84
CA TYR A 207 -18.50 3.14 10.50
C TYR A 207 -16.99 3.30 10.30
N VAL A 208 -16.49 2.71 9.21
CA VAL A 208 -15.11 2.85 8.74
C VAL A 208 -15.17 3.58 7.38
N PRO A 209 -14.86 4.88 7.34
CA PRO A 209 -14.96 5.71 6.14
C PRO A 209 -13.72 5.59 5.25
N THR A 210 -13.71 6.28 4.12
CA THR A 210 -12.50 6.50 3.31
C THR A 210 -11.36 7.04 4.18
N GLY A 211 -10.16 6.45 4.06
CA GLY A 211 -9.02 6.73 4.94
C GLY A 211 -9.03 5.87 6.22
N GLY A 212 -10.03 5.02 6.38
CA GLY A 212 -10.08 4.07 7.50
C GLY A 212 -8.98 3.03 7.37
N TYR A 213 -8.28 2.76 8.46
CA TYR A 213 -7.16 1.83 8.53
C TYR A 213 -7.24 0.97 9.78
N PHE A 214 -6.85 -0.29 9.65
CA PHE A 214 -6.59 -1.18 10.79
C PHE A 214 -5.46 -2.17 10.48
N TRP A 215 -4.85 -2.69 11.55
CA TRP A 215 -3.90 -3.80 11.52
C TRP A 215 -4.28 -4.86 12.55
N ARG A 216 -4.28 -6.11 12.14
CA ARG A 216 -4.51 -7.28 13.00
C ARG A 216 -3.37 -8.28 12.84
N PRO A 217 -2.70 -8.66 13.94
CA PRO A 217 -1.63 -9.66 13.93
C PRO A 217 -2.14 -11.06 13.67
#